data_470e592af973c14b0e75840b6986d119
#
_entry.id   470e592af973c14b0e75840b6986d119
#
_cell.length_a   1.000
_cell.length_b   1.000
_cell.length_c   1.000
_cell.angle_alpha   90.00
_cell.angle_beta   90.00
_cell.angle_gamma   90.00
#
_symmetry.space_group_name_H-M   'P 1'
#
loop_
_entity.id
_entity.type
_entity.pdbx_description
1 polymer ?
#
loop_
_entity_poly.entity_id
_entity_poly.type
_entity_poly.pdbx_seq_one_letter_code
_entity_poly.pdbx_strand_id
1 'polypeptide(L)'
;MRRVALLLLVLLLPACRSDRVALTYPLAPGIRLEHRLTLDASVVRTLAGETRREEIVATFTAAQEVVGPSDQGGVEAAISLVPEGLEVNGRSVDIGPAQEFAVRLGPDGRVVAVEAATDEGTDALDPVGLERILPRLRPVLPGRPVTPGDAWRSQTEFTDEQGRFSLRTRSRLTQLGVTDGREAALVRTTYESPVQRQEVFANAVAQVTGSDVGAQEAWFALDGYLVRAVGDSVGTYRVTFTPPEEEEGLAPVQGALRVRLHLEMQLLSATGVPA
;
A
#
# COMPACT_ATOMS: atom_id res chain seq x y z
N MET A 1 -77.78 -12.49 -2.45
CA MET A 1 -76.80 -11.54 -1.82
C MET A 1 -75.46 -12.19 -1.75
N ARG A 2 -74.56 -11.90 -2.73
CA ARG A 2 -73.16 -12.44 -2.82
C ARG A 2 -72.24 -11.42 -2.21
N ARG A 3 -71.55 -11.77 -1.08
CA ARG A 3 -70.51 -10.94 -0.45
C ARG A 3 -69.20 -11.21 -1.17
N VAL A 4 -68.74 -10.23 -1.91
CA VAL A 4 -67.40 -10.20 -2.51
C VAL A 4 -66.42 -9.79 -1.42
N ALA A 5 -65.64 -10.74 -0.98
CA ALA A 5 -64.50 -10.47 -0.09
C ALA A 5 -63.32 -9.95 -0.94
N LEU A 6 -63.03 -8.66 -0.82
CA LEU A 6 -61.87 -8.02 -1.44
C LEU A 6 -60.62 -8.37 -0.60
N LEU A 7 -59.83 -9.32 -1.09
CA LEU A 7 -58.53 -9.67 -0.48
C LEU A 7 -57.51 -8.60 -0.85
N LEU A 8 -57.23 -7.70 0.10
CA LEU A 8 -56.17 -6.71 -0.04
C LEU A 8 -54.82 -7.44 0.11
N LEU A 9 -54.23 -7.82 -1.00
CA LEU A 9 -52.86 -8.35 -1.07
C LEU A 9 -51.88 -7.16 -0.89
N VAL A 10 -51.53 -6.87 0.37
CA VAL A 10 -50.44 -5.93 0.66
C VAL A 10 -49.14 -6.59 0.21
N LEU A 11 -48.69 -6.24 -0.99
CA LEU A 11 -47.36 -6.51 -1.48
C LEU A 11 -46.37 -5.76 -0.56
N LEU A 12 -45.85 -6.46 0.43
CA LEU A 12 -44.64 -6.08 1.15
C LEU A 12 -43.49 -6.13 0.13
N LEU A 13 -43.34 -5.06 -0.64
CA LEU A 13 -42.12 -4.82 -1.37
C LEU A 13 -41.03 -4.68 -0.28
N PRO A 14 -40.03 -5.57 -0.24
CA PRO A 14 -38.85 -5.30 0.57
C PRO A 14 -38.35 -3.95 0.07
N ALA A 15 -38.38 -2.94 0.92
CA ALA A 15 -37.69 -1.69 0.66
C ALA A 15 -36.23 -2.10 0.42
N CYS A 16 -35.84 -2.15 -0.85
CA CYS A 16 -34.43 -2.24 -1.22
C CYS A 16 -33.77 -0.99 -0.63
N ARG A 17 -33.38 -1.07 0.64
CA ARG A 17 -32.34 -0.19 1.15
C ARG A 17 -31.21 -0.37 0.16
N SER A 18 -30.97 0.65 -0.63
CA SER A 18 -29.78 0.65 -1.48
C SER A 18 -28.60 0.62 -0.52
N ASP A 19 -27.95 -0.54 -0.38
CA ASP A 19 -26.74 -0.73 0.43
C ASP A 19 -25.57 0.06 -0.17
N ARG A 20 -25.85 1.25 -0.72
CA ARG A 20 -24.86 2.16 -1.27
C ARG A 20 -24.15 2.86 -0.14
N VAL A 21 -22.85 2.73 -0.12
CA VAL A 21 -21.96 3.41 0.82
C VAL A 21 -21.02 4.34 0.09
N ALA A 22 -20.79 5.52 0.64
CA ALA A 22 -19.73 6.41 0.20
C ALA A 22 -18.48 6.07 0.99
N LEU A 23 -17.44 5.59 0.31
CA LEU A 23 -16.15 5.36 0.91
C LEU A 23 -15.30 6.61 0.69
N THR A 24 -14.86 7.23 1.78
CA THR A 24 -14.06 8.46 1.75
C THR A 24 -12.97 8.40 2.80
N TYR A 25 -11.81 8.97 2.52
CA TYR A 25 -10.78 9.17 3.55
C TYR A 25 -11.06 10.45 4.33
N PRO A 26 -10.94 10.44 5.66
CA PRO A 26 -10.99 11.64 6.46
C PRO A 26 -9.66 12.37 6.29
N LEU A 27 -9.70 13.46 5.55
CA LEU A 27 -8.52 14.25 5.21
C LEU A 27 -8.51 15.61 5.92
N ALA A 28 -9.20 15.73 7.06
CA ALA A 28 -9.18 16.93 7.87
C ALA A 28 -7.85 17.04 8.66
N PRO A 29 -7.29 18.23 8.79
CA PRO A 29 -6.08 18.45 9.59
C PRO A 29 -6.23 17.97 11.04
N GLY A 30 -5.16 17.37 11.58
CA GLY A 30 -5.12 16.86 12.95
C GLY A 30 -5.70 15.45 13.13
N ILE A 31 -6.18 14.81 12.05
CA ILE A 31 -6.51 13.39 12.09
C ILE A 31 -5.23 12.59 12.15
N ARG A 32 -5.13 11.75 13.18
CA ARG A 32 -4.00 10.84 13.39
C ARG A 32 -4.48 9.41 13.47
N LEU A 33 -3.86 8.55 12.67
CA LEU A 33 -4.09 7.11 12.61
C LEU A 33 -2.79 6.39 12.96
N GLU A 34 -2.86 5.41 13.85
CA GLU A 34 -1.73 4.54 14.17
C GLU A 34 -2.07 3.11 13.81
N HIS A 35 -1.16 2.45 13.10
CA HIS A 35 -1.30 1.07 12.69
C HIS A 35 -0.06 0.27 13.09
N ARG A 36 -0.25 -1.00 13.45
CA ARG A 36 0.84 -1.97 13.41
C ARG A 36 0.97 -2.48 11.99
N LEU A 37 2.16 -2.40 11.44
CA LEU A 37 2.53 -2.93 10.14
C LEU A 37 3.50 -4.09 10.36
N THR A 38 3.15 -5.29 9.88
CA THR A 38 4.04 -6.45 9.83
C THR A 38 4.35 -6.77 8.37
N LEU A 39 5.61 -7.00 8.09
CA LEU A 39 6.15 -7.31 6.79
C LEU A 39 6.92 -8.63 6.90
N ASP A 40 6.60 -9.59 6.04
CA ASP A 40 7.34 -10.83 5.85
C ASP A 40 7.76 -10.91 4.39
N ALA A 41 9.07 -10.89 4.12
CA ALA A 41 9.62 -10.86 2.78
C ALA A 41 10.62 -12.00 2.57
N SER A 42 10.51 -12.66 1.42
CA SER A 42 11.50 -13.61 0.91
C SER A 42 12.14 -13.03 -0.34
N VAL A 43 13.42 -12.77 -0.27
CA VAL A 43 14.23 -12.15 -1.34
C VAL A 43 15.19 -13.20 -1.90
N VAL A 44 15.07 -13.51 -3.19
CA VAL A 44 15.99 -14.40 -3.90
C VAL A 44 16.73 -13.59 -4.94
N ARG A 45 18.03 -13.49 -4.77
CA ARG A 45 18.95 -12.78 -5.71
C ARG A 45 19.82 -13.81 -6.43
N THR A 46 19.88 -13.72 -7.74
CA THR A 46 20.83 -14.49 -8.57
C THR A 46 21.72 -13.51 -9.30
N LEU A 47 23.02 -13.57 -9.06
CA LEU A 47 24.03 -12.69 -9.69
C LEU A 47 25.21 -13.54 -10.08
N ALA A 48 25.71 -13.42 -11.32
CA ALA A 48 26.87 -14.15 -11.84
C ALA A 48 26.79 -15.68 -11.62
N GLY A 49 25.57 -16.26 -11.61
CA GLY A 49 25.33 -17.70 -11.38
C GLY A 49 25.23 -18.10 -9.90
N GLU A 50 25.55 -17.23 -8.97
CA GLU A 50 25.33 -17.46 -7.55
C GLU A 50 23.93 -17.05 -7.13
N THR A 51 23.26 -17.87 -6.32
CA THR A 51 21.92 -17.58 -5.78
C THR A 51 22.02 -17.43 -4.27
N ARG A 52 21.49 -16.32 -3.77
CA ARG A 52 21.33 -16.04 -2.33
C ARG A 52 19.86 -15.85 -2.01
N ARG A 53 19.45 -16.32 -0.85
CA ARG A 53 18.10 -16.16 -0.31
C ARG A 53 18.19 -15.48 1.03
N GLU A 54 17.31 -14.51 1.25
CA GLU A 54 17.12 -13.80 2.50
C GLU A 54 15.66 -13.83 2.89
N GLU A 55 15.38 -14.12 4.15
CA GLU A 55 14.06 -14.02 4.77
C GLU A 55 14.10 -12.83 5.72
N ILE A 56 13.17 -11.90 5.56
CA ILE A 56 13.11 -10.66 6.32
C ILE A 56 11.73 -10.60 6.99
N VAL A 57 11.71 -10.43 8.30
CA VAL A 57 10.49 -10.16 9.06
C VAL A 57 10.68 -8.83 9.79
N ALA A 58 9.80 -7.87 9.54
CA ALA A 58 9.86 -6.57 10.16
C ALA A 58 8.51 -6.17 10.73
N THR A 59 8.52 -5.50 11.88
CA THR A 59 7.32 -4.95 12.52
C THR A 59 7.55 -3.47 12.82
N PHE A 60 6.55 -2.64 12.50
CA PHE A 60 6.57 -1.20 12.71
C PHE A 60 5.28 -0.73 13.36
N THR A 61 5.36 0.33 14.15
CA THR A 61 4.22 1.22 14.36
C THR A 61 4.26 2.32 13.28
N ALA A 62 3.24 2.34 12.44
CA ALA A 62 3.06 3.32 11.38
C ALA A 62 2.07 4.38 11.86
N ALA A 63 2.53 5.59 12.16
CA ALA A 63 1.70 6.73 12.49
C ALA A 63 1.52 7.62 11.26
N GLN A 64 0.28 7.97 10.95
CA GLN A 64 -0.05 8.94 9.92
C GLN A 64 -0.80 10.11 10.55
N GLU A 65 -0.38 11.32 10.23
CA GLU A 65 -1.05 12.56 10.63
C GLU A 65 -1.36 13.41 9.40
N VAL A 66 -2.62 13.87 9.29
CA VAL A 66 -3.01 14.83 8.24
C VAL A 66 -2.57 16.23 8.69
N VAL A 67 -1.65 16.81 7.94
CA VAL A 67 -1.05 18.13 8.24
C VAL A 67 -1.98 19.24 7.76
N GLY A 68 -2.44 19.19 6.51
CA GLY A 68 -3.32 20.21 5.96
C GLY A 68 -3.48 20.13 4.46
N PRO A 69 -4.17 21.10 3.86
CA PRO A 69 -4.28 21.18 2.40
C PRO A 69 -2.92 21.45 1.75
N SER A 70 -2.66 20.82 0.61
CA SER A 70 -1.47 21.07 -0.19
C SER A 70 -1.73 22.15 -1.23
N ASP A 71 -0.78 23.05 -1.45
CA ASP A 71 -0.82 24.09 -2.50
C ASP A 71 -0.91 23.48 -3.92
N GLN A 72 -0.48 22.23 -4.07
CA GLN A 72 -0.54 21.47 -5.34
C GLN A 72 -1.80 20.62 -5.47
N GLY A 73 -2.78 20.80 -4.57
CA GLY A 73 -4.02 20.03 -4.51
C GLY A 73 -3.90 18.73 -3.68
N GLY A 74 -5.03 18.33 -3.08
CA GLY A 74 -5.07 17.25 -2.11
C GLY A 74 -4.68 17.69 -0.72
N VAL A 75 -4.14 16.77 0.10
CA VAL A 75 -3.67 17.06 1.45
C VAL A 75 -2.27 16.52 1.68
N GLU A 76 -1.54 17.18 2.56
CA GLU A 76 -0.27 16.72 3.07
C GLU A 76 -0.49 15.91 4.33
N ALA A 77 0.20 14.78 4.42
CA ALA A 77 0.23 13.92 5.59
C ALA A 77 1.68 13.55 5.92
N ALA A 78 2.01 13.56 7.19
CA ALA A 78 3.25 12.99 7.70
C ALA A 78 3.01 11.52 8.03
N ILE A 79 3.93 10.65 7.63
CA ILE A 79 3.95 9.24 8.00
C ILE A 79 5.26 8.97 8.71
N SER A 80 5.18 8.41 9.92
CA SER A 80 6.34 7.95 10.69
C SER A 80 6.25 6.44 10.83
N LEU A 81 7.33 5.74 10.47
CA LEU A 81 7.50 4.30 10.67
C LEU A 81 8.49 4.08 11.81
N VAL A 82 7.97 3.76 12.98
CA VAL A 82 8.77 3.45 14.16
C VAL A 82 9.01 1.95 14.19
N PRO A 83 10.26 1.48 14.04
CA PRO A 83 10.56 0.07 14.04
C PRO A 83 10.39 -0.54 15.44
N GLU A 84 9.71 -1.71 15.50
CA GLU A 84 9.55 -2.50 16.73
C GLU A 84 10.45 -3.75 16.71
N GLY A 85 10.78 -4.29 15.53
CA GLY A 85 11.62 -5.45 15.37
C GLY A 85 11.98 -5.72 13.91
N LEU A 86 13.21 -6.22 13.69
CA LEU A 86 13.69 -6.71 12.39
C LEU A 86 14.46 -8.01 12.60
N GLU A 87 14.10 -9.01 11.83
CA GLU A 87 14.83 -10.25 11.72
C GLU A 87 15.25 -10.50 10.28
N VAL A 88 16.50 -10.85 10.09
CA VAL A 88 17.03 -11.30 8.78
C VAL A 88 17.56 -12.72 8.94
N ASN A 89 16.99 -13.68 8.22
CA ASN A 89 17.31 -15.11 8.34
C ASN A 89 17.21 -15.63 9.78
N GLY A 90 16.17 -15.17 10.52
CA GLY A 90 15.92 -15.55 11.93
C GLY A 90 16.90 -14.96 12.94
N ARG A 91 17.65 -13.94 12.57
CA ARG A 91 18.54 -13.18 13.46
C ARG A 91 18.03 -11.76 13.61
N SER A 92 17.87 -11.31 14.85
CA SER A 92 17.53 -9.92 15.11
C SER A 92 18.65 -9.00 14.65
N VAL A 93 18.27 -7.94 13.98
CA VAL A 93 19.15 -6.89 13.43
C VAL A 93 18.71 -5.55 13.99
N ASP A 94 19.64 -4.66 14.25
CA ASP A 94 19.34 -3.27 14.60
C ASP A 94 18.72 -2.55 13.40
N ILE A 95 17.60 -1.86 13.63
CA ILE A 95 16.81 -1.27 12.55
C ILE A 95 17.13 0.22 12.34
N GLY A 96 17.87 0.81 13.25
CA GLY A 96 18.10 2.26 13.26
C GLY A 96 16.88 3.08 13.71
N PRO A 97 16.88 4.39 13.45
CA PRO A 97 15.86 5.32 13.89
C PRO A 97 14.52 5.15 13.14
N ALA A 98 13.49 5.84 13.62
CA ALA A 98 12.22 5.98 12.90
C ALA A 98 12.44 6.63 11.54
N GLN A 99 11.72 6.17 10.53
CA GLN A 99 11.70 6.77 9.19
C GLN A 99 10.49 7.69 9.07
N GLU A 100 10.70 8.88 8.53
CA GLU A 100 9.65 9.86 8.33
C GLU A 100 9.47 10.17 6.85
N PHE A 101 8.22 10.28 6.41
CA PHE A 101 7.84 10.58 5.04
C PHE A 101 6.82 11.70 5.02
N ALA A 102 7.02 12.68 4.16
CA ALA A 102 5.98 13.59 3.75
C ALA A 102 5.24 12.97 2.55
N VAL A 103 3.93 12.83 2.66
CA VAL A 103 3.09 12.19 1.65
C VAL A 103 1.99 13.12 1.23
N ARG A 104 1.81 13.31 -0.07
CA ARG A 104 0.66 14.02 -0.61
C ARG A 104 -0.40 13.03 -1.06
N LEU A 105 -1.62 13.23 -0.55
CA LEU A 105 -2.78 12.37 -0.80
C LEU A 105 -3.84 13.10 -1.62
N GLY A 106 -4.35 12.43 -2.63
CA GLY A 106 -5.56 12.86 -3.33
C GLY A 106 -6.83 12.59 -2.51
N PRO A 107 -7.99 13.16 -2.91
CA PRO A 107 -9.25 13.02 -2.19
C PRO A 107 -9.77 11.56 -2.15
N ASP A 108 -9.32 10.73 -3.07
CA ASP A 108 -9.60 9.30 -3.15
C ASP A 108 -8.60 8.43 -2.35
N GLY A 109 -7.70 9.06 -1.58
CA GLY A 109 -6.64 8.41 -0.82
C GLY A 109 -5.43 7.99 -1.65
N ARG A 110 -5.40 8.33 -2.94
CA ARG A 110 -4.26 8.07 -3.82
C ARG A 110 -3.03 8.82 -3.33
N VAL A 111 -1.91 8.13 -3.27
CA VAL A 111 -0.61 8.76 -3.03
C VAL A 111 -0.18 9.47 -4.32
N VAL A 112 0.06 10.76 -4.24
CA VAL A 112 0.44 11.61 -5.40
C VAL A 112 1.93 11.92 -5.37
N ALA A 113 2.52 12.00 -4.18
CA ALA A 113 3.95 12.17 -3.98
C ALA A 113 4.36 11.54 -2.66
N VAL A 114 5.59 11.09 -2.58
CA VAL A 114 6.27 10.63 -1.37
C VAL A 114 7.64 11.30 -1.34
N GLU A 115 7.97 11.94 -0.25
CA GLU A 115 9.28 12.54 0.00
C GLU A 115 9.79 11.97 1.32
N ALA A 116 10.96 11.34 1.31
CA ALA A 116 11.60 10.92 2.54
C ALA A 116 12.09 12.17 3.30
N ALA A 117 11.71 12.29 4.57
CA ALA A 117 12.16 13.39 5.41
C ALA A 117 13.54 13.12 6.05
N THR A 118 13.98 11.86 6.04
CA THR A 118 15.27 11.42 6.57
C THR A 118 15.96 10.52 5.57
N ASP A 119 17.24 10.79 5.25
CA ASP A 119 18.08 9.97 4.37
C ASP A 119 18.64 8.71 5.05
N GLU A 120 18.38 8.53 6.35
CA GLU A 120 18.90 7.43 7.13
C GLU A 120 17.95 6.22 7.08
N GLY A 121 17.87 5.56 5.91
CA GLY A 121 17.23 4.26 5.76
C GLY A 121 18.11 3.10 6.26
N THR A 122 17.48 1.98 6.62
CA THR A 122 18.24 0.75 6.92
C THR A 122 18.50 0.01 5.62
N ASP A 123 19.77 -0.20 5.29
CA ASP A 123 20.23 -1.00 4.13
C ASP A 123 19.54 -2.38 4.02
N ALA A 124 19.12 -2.94 5.17
CA ALA A 124 18.44 -4.22 5.23
C ALA A 124 17.03 -4.22 4.59
N LEU A 125 16.35 -3.07 4.53
CA LEU A 125 15.03 -2.92 3.94
C LEU A 125 15.05 -2.32 2.53
N ASP A 126 16.19 -1.84 2.04
CA ASP A 126 16.35 -1.29 0.70
C ASP A 126 15.80 -2.19 -0.42
N PRO A 127 15.98 -3.53 -0.37
CA PRO A 127 15.42 -4.39 -1.40
C PRO A 127 13.90 -4.35 -1.49
N VAL A 128 13.24 -3.95 -0.40
CA VAL A 128 11.78 -3.91 -0.29
C VAL A 128 11.23 -2.53 -0.69
N GLY A 129 11.99 -1.45 -0.43
CA GLY A 129 11.62 -0.07 -0.76
C GLY A 129 10.37 0.37 -0.02
N LEU A 130 10.49 0.78 1.25
CA LEU A 130 9.32 1.13 2.10
C LEU A 130 8.46 2.25 1.49
N GLU A 131 9.08 3.26 0.87
CA GLU A 131 8.37 4.35 0.18
C GLU A 131 7.49 3.85 -0.96
N ARG A 132 7.84 2.73 -1.60
CA ARG A 132 7.07 2.09 -2.67
C ARG A 132 6.00 1.14 -2.17
N ILE A 133 6.07 0.75 -0.89
CA ILE A 133 5.03 -0.03 -0.21
C ILE A 133 3.86 0.88 0.18
N LEU A 134 4.12 2.10 0.65
CA LEU A 134 3.10 3.03 1.14
C LEU A 134 1.88 3.20 0.20
N PRO A 135 2.06 3.38 -1.14
CA PRO A 135 0.93 3.47 -2.06
C PRO A 135 0.11 2.18 -2.19
N ARG A 136 0.68 1.02 -1.79
CA ARG A 136 0.02 -0.28 -1.86
C ARG A 136 -0.76 -0.62 -0.61
N LEU A 137 -0.45 0.04 0.54
CA LEU A 137 -1.07 -0.25 1.83
C LEU A 137 -2.53 0.17 1.91
N ARG A 138 -2.99 1.10 1.07
CA ARG A 138 -4.34 1.63 1.13
C ARG A 138 -5.04 1.54 -0.23
N PRO A 139 -6.31 1.08 -0.25
CA PRO A 139 -7.07 1.05 -1.48
C PRO A 139 -7.37 2.49 -1.96
N VAL A 140 -7.23 2.75 -3.24
CA VAL A 140 -7.76 3.97 -3.85
C VAL A 140 -9.27 3.85 -3.93
N LEU A 141 -10.00 4.81 -3.38
CA LEU A 141 -11.45 4.77 -3.26
C LEU A 141 -12.16 5.25 -4.54
N PRO A 142 -13.42 4.83 -4.79
CA PRO A 142 -14.06 5.00 -6.09
C PRO A 142 -14.56 6.43 -6.39
N GLY A 143 -14.53 7.37 -5.44
CA GLY A 143 -15.04 8.75 -5.58
C GLY A 143 -16.55 8.85 -5.85
N ARG A 144 -17.30 7.76 -5.74
CA ARG A 144 -18.75 7.65 -5.87
C ARG A 144 -19.32 6.62 -4.92
N PRO A 145 -20.59 6.70 -4.53
CA PRO A 145 -21.24 5.63 -3.75
C PRO A 145 -21.22 4.30 -4.50
N VAL A 146 -20.94 3.22 -3.77
CA VAL A 146 -20.81 1.84 -4.29
C VAL A 146 -21.66 0.87 -3.47
N THR A 147 -21.98 -0.26 -4.08
CA THR A 147 -22.66 -1.41 -3.46
C THR A 147 -21.77 -2.64 -3.50
N PRO A 148 -21.98 -3.64 -2.65
CA PRO A 148 -21.32 -4.93 -2.78
C PRO A 148 -21.45 -5.49 -4.20
N GLY A 149 -20.30 -5.88 -4.78
CA GLY A 149 -20.17 -6.32 -6.18
C GLY A 149 -19.62 -5.26 -7.13
N ASP A 150 -19.77 -3.97 -6.81
CA ASP A 150 -19.19 -2.89 -7.63
C ASP A 150 -17.66 -2.95 -7.67
N ALA A 151 -17.13 -2.67 -8.85
CA ALA A 151 -15.68 -2.64 -9.08
C ALA A 151 -15.26 -1.31 -9.72
N TRP A 152 -14.01 -0.91 -9.45
CA TRP A 152 -13.39 0.27 -10.05
C TRP A 152 -11.92 0.01 -10.36
N ARG A 153 -11.35 0.89 -11.15
CA ARG A 153 -9.92 0.88 -11.49
C ARG A 153 -9.31 2.21 -11.13
N SER A 154 -8.05 2.19 -10.75
CA SER A 154 -7.27 3.40 -10.56
C SER A 154 -5.85 3.20 -11.07
N GLN A 155 -5.18 4.32 -11.30
CA GLN A 155 -3.77 4.37 -11.62
C GLN A 155 -3.14 5.47 -10.78
N THR A 156 -2.05 5.13 -10.10
CA THR A 156 -1.21 6.05 -9.34
C THR A 156 0.12 6.17 -10.07
N GLU A 157 0.58 7.37 -10.29
CA GLU A 157 1.89 7.64 -10.88
C GLU A 157 2.54 8.80 -10.14
N PHE A 158 3.79 8.65 -9.79
CA PHE A 158 4.66 9.73 -9.30
C PHE A 158 6.10 9.46 -9.73
N THR A 159 6.96 10.45 -9.59
CA THR A 159 8.39 10.33 -9.85
C THR A 159 9.12 10.63 -8.56
N ASP A 160 10.02 9.77 -8.17
CA ASP A 160 10.96 9.93 -7.08
C ASP A 160 12.41 10.00 -7.63
N GLU A 161 13.41 10.08 -6.76
CA GLU A 161 14.81 10.13 -7.15
C GLU A 161 15.29 8.85 -7.85
N GLN A 162 14.66 7.71 -7.58
CA GLN A 162 14.98 6.42 -8.17
C GLN A 162 14.28 6.20 -9.52
N GLY A 163 13.34 7.07 -9.93
CA GLY A 163 12.65 7.01 -11.20
C GLY A 163 11.14 7.09 -11.11
N ARG A 164 10.45 6.59 -12.15
CA ARG A 164 8.99 6.64 -12.23
C ARG A 164 8.37 5.43 -11.54
N PHE A 165 7.47 5.71 -10.60
CA PHE A 165 6.56 4.72 -10.03
C PHE A 165 5.22 4.73 -10.76
N SER A 166 4.67 3.54 -11.03
CA SER A 166 3.32 3.38 -11.58
C SER A 166 2.64 2.19 -10.90
N LEU A 167 1.42 2.40 -10.44
CA LEU A 167 0.61 1.37 -9.78
C LEU A 167 -0.77 1.35 -10.43
N ARG A 168 -1.12 0.26 -11.09
CA ARG A 168 -2.45 0.02 -11.64
C ARG A 168 -3.22 -0.89 -10.71
N THR A 169 -4.44 -0.49 -10.32
CA THR A 169 -5.25 -1.28 -9.41
C THR A 169 -6.62 -1.60 -10.00
N ARG A 170 -7.16 -2.74 -9.58
CA ARG A 170 -8.56 -3.10 -9.77
C ARG A 170 -9.12 -3.50 -8.41
N SER A 171 -10.04 -2.69 -7.90
CA SER A 171 -10.69 -2.88 -6.62
C SER A 171 -12.14 -3.28 -6.78
N ARG A 172 -12.67 -4.01 -5.80
CA ARG A 172 -14.08 -4.40 -5.70
C ARG A 172 -14.53 -4.30 -4.24
N LEU A 173 -15.67 -3.68 -4.01
CA LEU A 173 -16.40 -3.83 -2.75
C LEU A 173 -17.02 -5.23 -2.72
N THR A 174 -16.57 -6.08 -1.79
CA THR A 174 -17.07 -7.47 -1.71
C THR A 174 -18.21 -7.62 -0.75
N GLN A 175 -18.16 -6.93 0.39
CA GLN A 175 -19.22 -6.99 1.39
C GLN A 175 -19.18 -5.77 2.32
N LEU A 176 -20.30 -5.55 2.99
CA LEU A 176 -20.41 -4.70 4.17
C LEU A 176 -20.55 -5.59 5.40
N GLY A 177 -20.01 -5.17 6.52
CA GLY A 177 -20.03 -5.95 7.75
C GLY A 177 -19.54 -5.16 8.94
N VAL A 178 -19.18 -5.87 10.01
CA VAL A 178 -18.59 -5.27 11.22
C VAL A 178 -17.23 -5.91 11.44
N THR A 179 -16.22 -5.08 11.66
CA THR A 179 -14.88 -5.52 12.08
C THR A 179 -14.40 -4.63 13.23
N ASP A 180 -13.85 -5.23 14.26
CA ASP A 180 -13.41 -4.55 15.49
C ASP A 180 -14.47 -3.59 16.08
N GLY A 181 -15.76 -4.04 16.03
CA GLY A 181 -16.92 -3.29 16.56
C GLY A 181 -17.37 -2.11 15.67
N ARG A 182 -16.83 -1.95 14.45
CA ARG A 182 -17.13 -0.83 13.53
C ARG A 182 -17.82 -1.33 12.26
N GLU A 183 -18.76 -0.56 11.75
CA GLU A 183 -19.30 -0.79 10.41
C GLU A 183 -18.19 -0.56 9.38
N ALA A 184 -17.95 -1.55 8.54
CA ALA A 184 -16.85 -1.54 7.60
C ALA A 184 -17.20 -2.20 6.27
N ALA A 185 -16.47 -1.80 5.25
CA ALA A 185 -16.52 -2.33 3.89
C ALA A 185 -15.27 -3.17 3.63
N LEU A 186 -15.44 -4.40 3.13
CA LEU A 186 -14.32 -5.21 2.64
C LEU A 186 -14.06 -4.89 1.17
N VAL A 187 -12.91 -4.30 0.92
CA VAL A 187 -12.41 -3.99 -0.42
C VAL A 187 -11.30 -4.98 -0.78
N ARG A 188 -11.48 -5.71 -1.88
CA ARG A 188 -10.44 -6.54 -2.48
C ARG A 188 -9.81 -5.80 -3.64
N THR A 189 -8.49 -5.72 -3.64
CA THR A 189 -7.72 -5.02 -4.67
C THR A 189 -6.69 -5.96 -5.26
N THR A 190 -6.60 -6.02 -6.58
CA THR A 190 -5.44 -6.58 -7.30
C THR A 190 -4.66 -5.44 -7.91
N TYR A 191 -3.35 -5.58 -7.97
CA TYR A 191 -2.49 -4.55 -8.53
C TYR A 191 -1.34 -5.10 -9.36
N GLU A 192 -0.85 -4.24 -10.24
CA GLU A 192 0.35 -4.42 -11.04
C GLU A 192 1.14 -3.12 -11.02
N SER A 193 2.44 -3.22 -10.76
CA SER A 193 3.38 -2.11 -10.77
C SER A 193 4.57 -2.47 -11.64
N PRO A 194 4.67 -1.96 -12.87
CA PRO A 194 5.89 -2.07 -13.66
C PRO A 194 7.01 -1.28 -12.96
N VAL A 195 8.20 -1.85 -12.92
CA VAL A 195 9.38 -1.27 -12.30
C VAL A 195 10.44 -1.03 -13.36
N GLN A 196 10.88 0.22 -13.43
CA GLN A 196 12.05 0.62 -14.20
C GLN A 196 12.76 1.70 -13.39
N ARG A 197 13.91 1.35 -12.81
CA ARG A 197 14.67 2.27 -11.97
C ARG A 197 16.16 2.09 -12.21
N GLN A 198 16.90 3.12 -11.86
CA GLN A 198 18.35 3.15 -11.88
C GLN A 198 18.83 3.44 -10.46
N GLU A 199 19.72 2.65 -9.96
CA GLU A 199 20.35 2.82 -8.65
C GLU A 199 21.86 3.00 -8.86
N VAL A 200 22.46 3.91 -8.10
CA VAL A 200 23.89 4.17 -8.14
C VAL A 200 24.50 3.60 -6.87
N PHE A 201 25.36 2.60 -7.02
CA PHE A 201 26.11 2.01 -5.92
C PHE A 201 27.56 2.44 -6.05
N ALA A 202 28.13 3.07 -5.03
CA ALA A 202 29.53 3.44 -4.92
C ALA A 202 30.28 3.63 -6.27
N ASN A 203 30.51 2.57 -7.03
CA ASN A 203 31.24 2.56 -8.29
C ASN A 203 30.52 1.83 -9.43
N ALA A 204 29.20 1.57 -9.32
CA ALA A 204 28.44 0.88 -10.36
C ALA A 204 27.03 1.43 -10.50
N VAL A 205 26.47 1.31 -11.69
CA VAL A 205 25.08 1.66 -11.96
C VAL A 205 24.28 0.39 -12.15
N ALA A 206 23.25 0.18 -11.32
CA ALA A 206 22.30 -0.91 -11.49
C ALA A 206 21.04 -0.41 -12.20
N GLN A 207 20.69 -1.06 -13.30
CA GLN A 207 19.39 -0.91 -13.95
C GLN A 207 18.49 -2.06 -13.52
N VAL A 208 17.36 -1.73 -12.90
CA VAL A 208 16.37 -2.70 -12.44
C VAL A 208 15.12 -2.56 -13.29
N THR A 209 14.72 -3.65 -13.95
CA THR A 209 13.50 -3.72 -14.77
C THR A 209 12.68 -4.94 -14.41
N GLY A 210 11.36 -4.79 -14.32
CA GLY A 210 10.49 -5.90 -13.96
C GLY A 210 9.08 -5.45 -13.61
N SER A 211 8.43 -6.22 -12.76
CA SER A 211 7.09 -5.90 -12.28
C SER A 211 6.81 -6.52 -10.92
N ASP A 212 5.97 -5.83 -10.14
CA ASP A 212 5.27 -6.38 -8.98
C ASP A 212 3.82 -6.67 -9.34
N VAL A 213 3.33 -7.81 -8.90
CA VAL A 213 1.90 -8.15 -8.96
C VAL A 213 1.46 -8.60 -7.57
N GLY A 214 0.26 -8.21 -7.18
CA GLY A 214 -0.24 -8.57 -5.86
C GLY A 214 -1.74 -8.43 -5.71
N ALA A 215 -2.20 -8.85 -4.54
CA ALA A 215 -3.58 -8.71 -4.10
C ALA A 215 -3.64 -8.28 -2.64
N GLN A 216 -4.69 -7.55 -2.28
CA GLN A 216 -4.93 -7.06 -0.93
C GLN A 216 -6.40 -7.21 -0.59
N GLU A 217 -6.67 -7.55 0.66
CA GLU A 217 -7.98 -7.43 1.32
C GLU A 217 -7.90 -6.35 2.39
N ALA A 218 -8.76 -5.34 2.29
CA ALA A 218 -8.76 -4.21 3.20
C ALA A 218 -10.14 -4.01 3.81
N TRP A 219 -10.26 -4.02 5.13
CA TRP A 219 -11.41 -3.59 5.87
C TRP A 219 -11.33 -2.08 6.11
N PHE A 220 -12.25 -1.37 5.50
CA PHE A 220 -12.32 0.07 5.54
C PHE A 220 -13.56 0.49 6.31
N ALA A 221 -13.38 1.19 7.44
CA ALA A 221 -14.49 1.67 8.25
C ALA A 221 -15.32 2.69 7.47
N LEU A 222 -16.65 2.68 7.64
CA LEU A 222 -17.53 3.59 6.91
C LEU A 222 -17.37 5.05 7.34
N ASP A 223 -16.78 5.29 8.51
CA ASP A 223 -16.35 6.61 9.00
C ASP A 223 -14.98 7.04 8.45
N GLY A 224 -14.34 6.23 7.58
CA GLY A 224 -13.36 6.74 6.63
C GLY A 224 -11.92 6.26 6.78
N TYR A 225 -11.57 5.28 7.60
CA TYR A 225 -10.18 4.85 7.76
C TYR A 225 -9.99 3.34 7.64
N LEU A 226 -8.76 2.93 7.37
CA LEU A 226 -8.36 1.54 7.26
C LEU A 226 -8.30 0.91 8.66
N VAL A 227 -9.06 -0.16 8.88
CA VAL A 227 -9.08 -0.93 10.13
C VAL A 227 -8.07 -2.05 10.07
N ARG A 228 -8.07 -2.79 8.98
CA ARG A 228 -7.15 -3.90 8.74
C ARG A 228 -6.90 -4.06 7.26
N ALA A 229 -5.68 -4.42 6.89
CA ALA A 229 -5.37 -4.90 5.56
C ALA A 229 -4.43 -6.10 5.62
N VAL A 230 -4.59 -7.01 4.67
CA VAL A 230 -3.67 -8.12 4.43
C VAL A 230 -3.41 -8.20 2.94
N GLY A 231 -2.15 -8.32 2.55
CA GLY A 231 -1.77 -8.35 1.15
C GLY A 231 -0.57 -9.23 0.87
N ASP A 232 -0.58 -9.81 -0.32
CA ASP A 232 0.52 -10.62 -0.85
C ASP A 232 0.97 -10.07 -2.19
N SER A 233 2.28 -10.08 -2.42
CA SER A 233 2.83 -9.73 -3.73
C SER A 233 4.03 -10.55 -4.13
N VAL A 234 4.29 -10.55 -5.43
CA VAL A 234 5.49 -11.13 -6.03
C VAL A 234 6.09 -10.12 -6.99
N GLY A 235 7.31 -9.69 -6.69
CA GLY A 235 8.16 -8.92 -7.59
C GLY A 235 9.12 -9.83 -8.34
N THR A 236 9.31 -9.57 -9.63
CA THR A 236 10.28 -10.27 -10.46
C THR A 236 11.03 -9.25 -11.30
N TYR A 237 12.34 -9.18 -11.11
CA TYR A 237 13.16 -8.16 -11.71
C TYR A 237 14.40 -8.75 -12.38
N ARG A 238 14.82 -8.11 -13.46
CA ARG A 238 16.14 -8.25 -14.06
C ARG A 238 16.97 -7.07 -13.58
N VAL A 239 18.18 -7.37 -13.15
CA VAL A 239 19.15 -6.36 -12.71
C VAL A 239 20.36 -6.43 -13.64
N THR A 240 20.80 -5.28 -14.14
CA THR A 240 22.03 -5.17 -14.95
C THR A 240 22.94 -4.19 -14.26
N PHE A 241 24.08 -4.68 -13.76
CA PHE A 241 25.12 -3.85 -13.18
C PHE A 241 26.11 -3.44 -14.27
N THR A 242 26.29 -2.15 -14.46
CA THR A 242 27.29 -1.57 -15.35
C THR A 242 28.43 -1.06 -14.49
N PRO A 243 29.67 -1.57 -14.65
CA PRO A 243 30.84 -1.05 -13.96
C PRO A 243 31.09 0.42 -14.31
N PRO A 244 31.84 1.17 -13.46
CA PRO A 244 32.19 2.54 -13.78
C PRO A 244 33.09 2.58 -15.02
N GLU A 245 33.06 3.72 -15.75
CA GLU A 245 33.81 3.93 -16.97
C GLU A 245 35.35 3.82 -16.76
N GLU A 246 35.83 4.02 -15.53
CA GLU A 246 37.22 3.93 -15.17
C GLU A 246 37.78 2.49 -15.18
N GLU A 247 36.90 1.49 -15.16
CA GLU A 247 37.27 0.07 -15.25
C GLU A 247 37.04 -0.44 -16.69
N GLU A 248 37.80 0.12 -17.64
CA GLU A 248 37.71 -0.25 -19.06
C GLU A 248 37.91 -1.77 -19.26
N GLY A 249 36.92 -2.42 -19.87
CA GLY A 249 36.95 -3.82 -20.26
C GLY A 249 36.12 -4.79 -19.43
N LEU A 250 35.46 -4.35 -18.36
CA LEU A 250 34.52 -5.18 -17.63
C LEU A 250 33.15 -5.18 -18.32
N ALA A 251 32.67 -6.38 -18.62
CA ALA A 251 31.31 -6.53 -19.18
C ALA A 251 30.23 -6.31 -18.11
N PRO A 252 29.05 -5.76 -18.47
CA PRO A 252 27.92 -5.66 -17.55
C PRO A 252 27.54 -7.04 -16.99
N VAL A 253 27.27 -7.09 -15.69
CA VAL A 253 26.84 -8.30 -14.99
C VAL A 253 25.33 -8.32 -14.92
N GLN A 254 24.72 -9.42 -15.38
CA GLN A 254 23.28 -9.60 -15.30
C GLN A 254 22.89 -10.45 -14.10
N GLY A 255 21.79 -10.08 -13.49
CA GLY A 255 21.20 -10.79 -12.38
C GLY A 255 19.66 -10.81 -12.45
N ALA A 256 19.11 -11.56 -11.54
CA ALA A 256 17.66 -11.61 -11.30
C ALA A 256 17.38 -11.42 -9.81
N LEU A 257 16.28 -10.73 -9.52
CA LEU A 257 15.77 -10.54 -8.17
C LEU A 257 14.32 -10.96 -8.15
N ARG A 258 13.95 -11.79 -7.19
CA ARG A 258 12.57 -12.16 -6.90
C ARG A 258 12.25 -11.84 -5.46
N VAL A 259 11.22 -11.06 -5.25
CA VAL A 259 10.73 -10.69 -3.92
C VAL A 259 9.32 -11.26 -3.75
N ARG A 260 9.09 -11.98 -2.68
CA ARG A 260 7.75 -12.30 -2.20
C ARG A 260 7.53 -11.49 -0.95
N LEU A 261 6.39 -10.84 -0.85
CA LEU A 261 6.06 -9.98 0.26
C LEU A 261 4.66 -10.31 0.75
N HIS A 262 4.56 -10.53 2.06
CA HIS A 262 3.31 -10.58 2.80
C HIS A 262 3.26 -9.37 3.73
N LEU A 263 2.14 -8.66 3.73
CA LEU A 263 1.90 -7.47 4.53
C LEU A 263 0.64 -7.64 5.35
N GLU A 264 0.73 -7.32 6.64
CA GLU A 264 -0.43 -7.15 7.50
C GLU A 264 -0.41 -5.76 8.13
N MET A 265 -1.55 -5.09 8.12
CA MET A 265 -1.73 -3.80 8.77
C MET A 265 -2.98 -3.85 9.65
N GLN A 266 -2.87 -3.40 10.90
CA GLN A 266 -3.96 -3.37 11.87
C GLN A 266 -3.99 -2.01 12.56
N LEU A 267 -5.17 -1.41 12.64
CA LEU A 267 -5.39 -0.16 13.35
C LEU A 267 -5.17 -0.36 14.86
N LEU A 268 -4.34 0.49 15.46
CA LEU A 268 -4.11 0.57 16.91
C LEU A 268 -4.94 1.70 17.52
N SER A 269 -4.92 2.88 16.89
CA SER A 269 -5.66 4.04 17.37
C SER A 269 -6.07 4.96 16.22
N ALA A 270 -7.17 5.69 16.43
CA ALA A 270 -7.64 6.76 15.55
C ALA A 270 -8.09 7.94 16.42
N THR A 271 -7.52 9.13 16.19
CA THR A 271 -7.85 10.36 16.92
C THR A 271 -8.15 11.49 15.94
N GLY A 272 -8.95 12.48 16.38
CA GLY A 272 -9.37 13.58 15.52
C GLY A 272 -10.40 13.22 14.44
N VAL A 273 -10.88 11.97 14.42
CA VAL A 273 -11.92 11.53 13.48
C VAL A 273 -13.28 12.04 13.95
N PRO A 274 -14.10 12.66 13.08
CA PRO A 274 -15.47 13.05 13.43
C PRO A 274 -16.30 11.82 13.88
N ALA A 275 -17.12 12.03 14.90
CA ALA A 275 -18.04 11.00 15.42
C ALA A 275 -19.21 10.75 14.45
#